data_84cfecc3389b1388669f40aa3d4c30b9
#
_entry.id   84cfecc3389b1388669f40aa3d4c30b9
#
_cell.length_a   1.000
_cell.length_b   1.000
_cell.length_c   1.000
_cell.angle_alpha   90.00
_cell.angle_beta   90.00
_cell.angle_gamma   90.00
#
_symmetry.space_group_name_H-M   'P 1'
#
loop_
_entity.id
_entity.type
_entity.pdbx_description
1 polymer ?
#
loop_
_entity_poly.entity_id
_entity_poly.type
_entity_poly.pdbx_seq_one_letter_code
_entity_poly.pdbx_strand_id
1 'polypeptide(L)'
;MRPSLTLRHYLEAPIAHSHDHAQLVFGLSGHLDLEVDGRGSQVRESSVMVLPFSAHHACGSRDGSRCLVLDVPTEHWVLQSLGEHADASRRLLDQPARLALDSRQHQLVQWLANSPVDDPLIVQQGAVLLLASLNHSQAPQVTSRRLPYAAFNAHIERHVAHPLQVADLARIAGLSVARLHARFIAECGQTPMDYIRSRRLQLALNLLRETPLPIGEIAERVGY
;
A
#
# COMPACT_ATOMS: atom_id res chain seq x y z
N MET A 1 19.30 -5.60 -18.11
CA MET A 1 19.67 -4.54 -17.15
C MET A 1 19.94 -5.19 -15.80
N ARG A 2 20.86 -4.69 -14.99
CA ARG A 2 21.20 -5.22 -13.64
C ARG A 2 20.64 -4.28 -12.58
N PRO A 3 20.35 -4.76 -11.35
CA PRO A 3 19.97 -3.87 -10.26
C PRO A 3 21.11 -2.89 -9.93
N SER A 4 20.78 -1.75 -9.34
CA SER A 4 21.75 -0.82 -8.79
C SER A 4 21.44 -0.50 -7.35
N LEU A 5 22.49 -0.35 -6.54
CA LEU A 5 22.40 0.19 -5.17
C LEU A 5 23.18 1.50 -5.14
N THR A 6 22.54 2.56 -4.65
CA THR A 6 23.18 3.88 -4.57
C THR A 6 22.91 4.52 -3.20
N LEU A 7 23.93 5.18 -2.66
CA LEU A 7 23.77 6.06 -1.52
C LEU A 7 23.43 7.45 -2.01
N ARG A 8 22.25 7.96 -1.64
CA ARG A 8 21.80 9.29 -2.01
C ARG A 8 21.68 10.19 -0.81
N HIS A 9 22.09 11.44 -1.01
CA HIS A 9 21.90 12.53 -0.06
C HIS A 9 20.86 13.49 -0.65
N TYR A 10 19.79 13.72 0.06
CA TYR A 10 18.74 14.65 -0.35
C TYR A 10 18.85 15.92 0.49
N LEU A 11 18.77 17.05 -0.20
CA LEU A 11 18.82 18.39 0.36
C LEU A 11 17.49 19.11 0.15
N GLU A 12 17.41 20.38 0.52
CA GLU A 12 16.19 21.18 0.57
C GLU A 12 15.44 21.31 -0.77
N ALA A 13 16.14 21.31 -1.91
CA ALA A 13 15.50 21.46 -3.21
C ALA A 13 14.77 20.18 -3.61
N PRO A 14 13.42 20.21 -3.80
CA PRO A 14 12.68 19.05 -4.24
C PRO A 14 13.06 18.68 -5.68
N ILE A 15 13.32 17.40 -5.91
CA ILE A 15 13.58 16.84 -7.23
C ILE A 15 12.36 16.05 -7.65
N ALA A 16 11.68 16.48 -8.74
CA ALA A 16 10.54 15.79 -9.31
C ALA A 16 10.95 15.07 -10.60
N HIS A 17 10.64 13.78 -10.70
CA HIS A 17 10.95 12.97 -11.88
C HIS A 17 10.12 11.68 -11.91
N SER A 18 10.26 10.92 -12.98
CA SER A 18 9.81 9.53 -13.11
C SER A 18 10.93 8.71 -13.76
N HIS A 19 10.89 7.40 -13.56
CA HIS A 19 11.86 6.50 -14.17
C HIS A 19 11.18 5.20 -14.65
N ASP A 20 11.84 4.53 -15.58
CA ASP A 20 11.37 3.32 -16.26
C ASP A 20 11.69 2.02 -15.48
N HIS A 21 11.83 2.10 -14.18
CA HIS A 21 12.09 0.98 -13.27
C HIS A 21 11.47 1.23 -11.91
N ALA A 22 11.19 0.15 -11.18
CA ALA A 22 10.75 0.28 -9.80
C ALA A 22 11.92 0.62 -8.88
N GLN A 23 11.66 1.45 -7.86
CA GLN A 23 12.70 1.91 -6.94
C GLN A 23 12.27 1.70 -5.50
N LEU A 24 13.20 1.29 -4.64
CA LEU A 24 13.01 1.23 -3.19
C LEU A 24 13.97 2.20 -2.52
N VAL A 25 13.41 3.10 -1.71
CA VAL A 25 14.16 4.13 -0.98
C VAL A 25 14.16 3.79 0.51
N PHE A 26 15.29 3.34 1.02
CA PHE A 26 15.50 2.96 2.43
C PHE A 26 16.09 4.14 3.20
N GLY A 27 15.43 4.58 4.26
CA GLY A 27 15.95 5.65 5.12
C GLY A 27 17.11 5.17 6.01
N LEU A 28 18.22 5.92 5.97
CA LEU A 28 19.40 5.68 6.81
C LEU A 28 19.54 6.71 7.91
N SER A 29 19.30 7.99 7.61
CA SER A 29 19.27 9.08 8.58
C SER A 29 18.48 10.27 8.05
N GLY A 30 18.00 11.13 8.95
CA GLY A 30 17.17 12.29 8.62
C GLY A 30 15.75 11.89 8.17
N HIS A 31 15.08 12.83 7.48
CA HIS A 31 13.71 12.67 7.00
C HIS A 31 13.64 13.06 5.54
N LEU A 32 13.20 12.14 4.69
CA LEU A 32 12.93 12.43 3.29
C LEU A 32 11.42 12.60 3.10
N ASP A 33 10.98 13.79 2.75
CA ASP A 33 9.62 14.04 2.30
C ASP A 33 9.51 13.58 0.84
N LEU A 34 8.48 12.78 0.56
CA LEU A 34 8.30 12.14 -0.73
C LEU A 34 6.83 12.22 -1.12
N GLU A 35 6.55 12.71 -2.30
CA GLU A 35 5.22 12.76 -2.89
C GLU A 35 5.16 11.82 -4.08
N VAL A 36 4.16 10.95 -4.11
CA VAL A 36 3.91 10.01 -5.23
C VAL A 36 2.47 10.17 -5.67
N ASP A 37 2.26 10.51 -6.93
CA ASP A 37 0.93 10.72 -7.53
C ASP A 37 0.04 11.65 -6.67
N GLY A 38 0.61 12.76 -6.17
CA GLY A 38 -0.07 13.76 -5.34
C GLY A 38 -0.31 13.34 -3.88
N ARG A 39 0.27 12.21 -3.42
CA ARG A 39 0.17 11.74 -2.03
C ARG A 39 1.50 11.88 -1.32
N GLY A 40 1.54 12.74 -0.31
CA GLY A 40 2.70 12.93 0.54
C GLY A 40 2.97 11.71 1.43
N SER A 41 4.24 11.36 1.56
CA SER A 41 4.75 10.34 2.47
C SER A 41 6.10 10.77 3.02
N GLN A 42 6.55 10.15 4.12
CA GLN A 42 7.84 10.46 4.72
C GLN A 42 8.64 9.19 4.96
N VAL A 43 9.86 9.16 4.44
CA VAL A 43 10.83 8.08 4.69
C VAL A 43 11.74 8.52 5.82
N ARG A 44 11.80 7.69 6.84
CA ARG A 44 12.65 7.86 8.04
C ARG A 44 13.54 6.65 8.20
N GLU A 45 14.47 6.73 9.14
CA GLU A 45 15.23 5.57 9.57
C GLU A 45 14.30 4.38 9.88
N SER A 46 14.74 3.17 9.52
CA SER A 46 13.95 1.94 9.65
C SER A 46 12.62 1.93 8.85
N SER A 47 12.54 2.70 7.77
CA SER A 47 11.43 2.59 6.81
C SER A 47 11.93 2.56 5.36
N VAL A 48 11.10 1.99 4.49
CA VAL A 48 11.33 1.96 3.05
C VAL A 48 10.10 2.48 2.32
N MET A 49 10.31 3.24 1.25
CA MET A 49 9.27 3.61 0.29
C MET A 49 9.47 2.85 -0.99
N VAL A 50 8.41 2.23 -1.48
CA VAL A 50 8.36 1.56 -2.78
C VAL A 50 7.76 2.52 -3.79
N LEU A 51 8.50 2.77 -4.86
CA LEU A 51 8.10 3.57 -6.01
C LEU A 51 7.91 2.64 -7.20
N PRO A 52 6.69 2.45 -7.70
CA PRO A 52 6.44 1.59 -8.84
C PRO A 52 7.09 2.12 -10.11
N PHE A 53 7.12 1.26 -11.12
CA PHE A 53 7.48 1.58 -12.47
C PHE A 53 6.67 2.78 -12.99
N SER A 54 7.35 3.75 -13.60
CA SER A 54 6.76 4.98 -14.17
C SER A 54 5.97 5.88 -13.21
N ALA A 55 6.03 5.65 -11.88
CA ALA A 55 5.39 6.52 -10.92
C ALA A 55 6.05 7.90 -10.91
N HIS A 56 5.24 8.95 -11.07
CA HIS A 56 5.72 10.31 -10.92
C HIS A 56 5.87 10.65 -9.45
N HIS A 57 7.06 11.08 -9.05
CA HIS A 57 7.33 11.40 -7.65
C HIS A 57 8.25 12.61 -7.52
N ALA A 58 8.09 13.29 -6.38
CA ALA A 58 8.97 14.37 -5.94
C ALA A 58 9.54 14.03 -4.58
N CYS A 59 10.81 14.33 -4.35
CA CYS A 59 11.47 14.07 -3.08
C CYS A 59 12.38 15.24 -2.69
N GLY A 60 12.42 15.56 -1.38
CA GLY A 60 13.26 16.60 -0.80
C GLY A 60 13.40 16.40 0.70
N SER A 61 14.36 17.11 1.30
CA SER A 61 14.59 17.02 2.74
C SER A 61 15.05 18.37 3.28
N ARG A 62 14.29 18.98 4.19
CA ARG A 62 14.62 20.28 4.78
C ARG A 62 15.90 20.25 5.61
N ASP A 63 16.07 19.19 6.39
CA ASP A 63 17.19 19.05 7.32
C ASP A 63 18.29 18.13 6.79
N GLY A 64 18.15 17.70 5.53
CA GLY A 64 18.99 16.70 4.91
C GLY A 64 18.61 15.27 5.30
N SER A 65 18.69 14.35 4.32
CA SER A 65 18.50 12.94 4.58
C SER A 65 19.48 12.10 3.77
N ARG A 66 19.80 10.92 4.31
CA ARG A 66 20.64 9.92 3.65
C ARG A 66 19.81 8.67 3.46
N CYS A 67 19.82 8.14 2.24
CA CYS A 67 19.07 6.95 1.89
C CYS A 67 19.92 5.96 1.10
N LEU A 68 19.67 4.67 1.27
CA LEU A 68 20.09 3.63 0.35
C LEU A 68 18.96 3.45 -0.67
N VAL A 69 19.29 3.52 -1.95
CA VAL A 69 18.31 3.41 -3.03
C VAL A 69 18.63 2.18 -3.87
N LEU A 70 17.64 1.31 -4.01
CA LEU A 70 17.70 0.14 -4.88
C LEU A 70 16.83 0.40 -6.11
N ASP A 71 17.45 0.40 -7.30
CA ASP A 71 16.75 0.38 -8.57
C ASP A 71 16.57 -1.07 -9.03
N VAL A 72 15.31 -1.48 -9.23
CA VAL A 72 14.94 -2.84 -9.66
C VAL A 72 14.72 -2.81 -11.17
N PRO A 73 15.53 -3.51 -11.97
CA PRO A 73 15.63 -3.23 -13.40
C PRO A 73 14.40 -3.60 -14.20
N THR A 74 13.92 -4.83 -14.11
CA THR A 74 12.79 -5.34 -14.90
C THR A 74 12.05 -6.45 -14.16
N GLU A 75 10.78 -6.66 -14.51
CA GLU A 75 10.00 -7.80 -14.04
C GLU A 75 10.67 -9.14 -14.36
N HIS A 76 11.28 -9.26 -15.53
CA HIS A 76 12.01 -10.45 -15.94
C HIS A 76 13.19 -10.77 -14.99
N TRP A 77 13.92 -9.74 -14.55
CA TRP A 77 14.98 -9.90 -13.55
C TRP A 77 14.41 -10.41 -12.22
N VAL A 78 13.28 -9.87 -11.77
CA VAL A 78 12.58 -10.32 -10.55
C VAL A 78 12.24 -11.80 -10.63
N LEU A 79 11.64 -12.23 -11.75
CA LEU A 79 11.25 -13.62 -11.97
C LEU A 79 12.47 -14.56 -11.99
N GLN A 80 13.57 -14.17 -12.62
CA GLN A 80 14.76 -15.01 -12.72
C GLN A 80 15.57 -15.08 -11.41
N SER A 81 15.61 -13.99 -10.63
CA SER A 81 16.53 -13.86 -9.51
C SER A 81 15.92 -14.25 -8.16
N LEU A 82 14.60 -14.20 -8.01
CA LEU A 82 13.92 -14.30 -6.72
C LEU A 82 13.20 -15.64 -6.49
N GLY A 83 13.18 -16.54 -7.48
CA GLY A 83 12.57 -17.87 -7.33
C GLY A 83 11.15 -17.81 -6.76
N GLU A 84 10.90 -18.50 -5.65
CA GLU A 84 9.59 -18.52 -4.95
C GLU A 84 9.16 -17.16 -4.39
N HIS A 85 10.07 -16.21 -4.23
CA HIS A 85 9.78 -14.85 -3.78
C HIS A 85 9.33 -13.92 -4.91
N ALA A 86 9.41 -14.34 -6.17
CA ALA A 86 9.19 -13.50 -7.34
C ALA A 86 7.77 -12.88 -7.37
N ASP A 87 6.74 -13.69 -7.19
CA ASP A 87 5.34 -13.22 -7.23
C ASP A 87 5.01 -12.24 -6.09
N ALA A 88 5.56 -12.47 -4.90
CA ALA A 88 5.38 -11.56 -3.78
C ALA A 88 6.10 -10.24 -4.03
N SER A 89 7.33 -10.28 -4.57
CA SER A 89 8.10 -9.09 -4.91
C SER A 89 7.44 -8.29 -6.04
N ARG A 90 6.87 -8.93 -7.06
CA ARG A 90 6.11 -8.24 -8.10
C ARG A 90 4.94 -7.45 -7.51
N ARG A 91 4.11 -8.12 -6.69
CA ARG A 91 2.98 -7.44 -6.03
C ARG A 91 3.43 -6.28 -5.12
N LEU A 92 4.58 -6.42 -4.48
CA LEU A 92 5.17 -5.34 -3.68
C LEU A 92 5.54 -4.14 -4.55
N LEU A 93 6.11 -4.38 -5.73
CA LEU A 93 6.62 -3.35 -6.64
C LEU A 93 5.53 -2.69 -7.51
N ASP A 94 4.32 -3.26 -7.55
CA ASP A 94 3.22 -2.78 -8.41
C ASP A 94 2.52 -1.51 -7.86
N GLN A 95 2.68 -1.18 -6.59
CA GLN A 95 1.96 -0.05 -5.98
C GLN A 95 2.86 0.73 -5.02
N PRO A 96 2.68 2.08 -4.94
CA PRO A 96 3.37 2.86 -3.94
C PRO A 96 3.04 2.36 -2.53
N ALA A 97 4.07 2.04 -1.75
CA ALA A 97 3.90 1.54 -0.40
C ALA A 97 5.02 2.03 0.51
N ARG A 98 4.64 2.48 1.72
CA ARG A 98 5.59 2.72 2.80
C ARG A 98 5.54 1.56 3.77
N LEU A 99 6.70 0.95 4.03
CA LEU A 99 6.84 -0.18 4.94
C LEU A 99 7.78 0.19 6.10
N ALA A 100 7.46 -0.29 7.28
CA ALA A 100 8.41 -0.30 8.40
C ALA A 100 9.35 -1.50 8.26
N LEU A 101 10.63 -1.29 8.50
CA LEU A 101 11.63 -2.35 8.54
C LEU A 101 11.72 -2.94 9.95
N ASP A 102 11.77 -4.25 10.04
CA ASP A 102 12.12 -4.90 11.28
C ASP A 102 13.63 -4.76 11.58
N SER A 103 14.07 -5.21 12.77
CA SER A 103 15.46 -5.07 13.21
C SER A 103 16.46 -5.79 12.30
N ARG A 104 16.08 -6.93 11.71
CA ARG A 104 16.95 -7.70 10.81
C ARG A 104 17.09 -7.02 9.46
N GLN A 105 15.98 -6.52 8.92
CA GLN A 105 15.95 -5.75 7.69
C GLN A 105 16.72 -4.44 7.82
N HIS A 106 16.55 -3.75 8.95
CA HIS A 106 17.33 -2.54 9.24
C HIS A 106 18.84 -2.85 9.28
N GLN A 107 19.27 -3.93 9.95
CA GLN A 107 20.66 -4.37 9.96
C GLN A 107 21.17 -4.70 8.55
N LEU A 108 20.39 -5.38 7.73
CA LEU A 108 20.75 -5.67 6.33
C LEU A 108 20.95 -4.40 5.52
N VAL A 109 20.02 -3.43 5.64
CA VAL A 109 20.11 -2.11 4.98
C VAL A 109 21.36 -1.37 5.42
N GLN A 110 21.66 -1.34 6.72
CA GLN A 110 22.86 -0.69 7.27
C GLN A 110 24.14 -1.38 6.79
N TRP A 111 24.16 -2.71 6.75
CA TRP A 111 25.30 -3.47 6.24
C TRP A 111 25.57 -3.15 4.76
N LEU A 112 24.54 -3.16 3.92
CA LEU A 112 24.65 -2.82 2.50
C LEU A 112 25.08 -1.36 2.29
N ALA A 113 24.56 -0.43 3.09
CA ALA A 113 24.94 0.98 3.01
C ALA A 113 26.41 1.25 3.36
N ASN A 114 27.05 0.34 4.10
CA ASN A 114 28.48 0.41 4.45
C ASN A 114 29.36 -0.55 3.63
N SER A 115 28.76 -1.27 2.68
CA SER A 115 29.44 -2.18 1.76
C SER A 115 29.84 -1.45 0.46
N PRO A 116 30.76 -2.00 -0.35
CA PRO A 116 31.07 -1.48 -1.67
C PRO A 116 29.85 -1.62 -2.60
N VAL A 117 29.02 -0.56 -2.69
CA VAL A 117 27.79 -0.54 -3.53
C VAL A 117 28.10 -0.44 -5.03
N ASP A 118 29.35 -0.38 -5.42
CA ASP A 118 29.88 -0.46 -6.78
C ASP A 118 30.30 -1.89 -7.18
N ASP A 119 30.42 -2.83 -6.21
CA ASP A 119 30.71 -4.23 -6.51
C ASP A 119 29.46 -4.92 -7.08
N PRO A 120 29.53 -5.45 -8.34
CA PRO A 120 28.37 -6.03 -8.99
C PRO A 120 27.77 -7.24 -8.27
N LEU A 121 28.60 -8.01 -7.54
CA LEU A 121 28.12 -9.19 -6.80
C LEU A 121 27.36 -8.76 -5.54
N ILE A 122 27.88 -7.79 -4.81
CA ILE A 122 27.23 -7.23 -3.61
C ILE A 122 25.88 -6.61 -4.00
N VAL A 123 25.86 -5.82 -5.09
CA VAL A 123 24.63 -5.22 -5.61
C VAL A 123 23.61 -6.28 -6.00
N GLN A 124 24.01 -7.28 -6.77
CA GLN A 124 23.12 -8.34 -7.24
C GLN A 124 22.53 -9.13 -6.08
N GLN A 125 23.36 -9.60 -5.14
CA GLN A 125 22.92 -10.41 -4.02
C GLN A 125 22.20 -9.55 -2.97
N GLY A 126 22.64 -8.32 -2.74
CA GLY A 126 21.99 -7.35 -1.87
C GLY A 126 20.56 -7.03 -2.31
N ALA A 127 20.34 -6.81 -3.61
CA ALA A 127 19.01 -6.58 -4.17
C ALA A 127 18.08 -7.78 -3.95
N VAL A 128 18.57 -9.00 -4.19
CA VAL A 128 17.81 -10.24 -3.94
C VAL A 128 17.45 -10.38 -2.46
N LEU A 129 18.41 -10.19 -1.56
CA LEU A 129 18.21 -10.30 -0.11
C LEU A 129 17.23 -9.24 0.41
N LEU A 130 17.35 -7.99 -0.04
CA LEU A 130 16.42 -6.92 0.34
C LEU A 130 14.98 -7.27 -0.06
N LEU A 131 14.76 -7.61 -1.33
CA LEU A 131 13.42 -7.96 -1.81
C LEU A 131 12.88 -9.21 -1.13
N ALA A 132 13.66 -10.27 -0.98
CA ALA A 132 13.26 -11.48 -0.28
C ALA A 132 12.91 -11.18 1.20
N SER A 133 13.71 -10.35 1.89
CA SER A 133 13.46 -9.99 3.28
C SER A 133 12.16 -9.21 3.48
N LEU A 134 11.83 -8.30 2.55
CA LEU A 134 10.59 -7.54 2.58
C LEU A 134 9.35 -8.43 2.39
N ASN A 135 9.47 -9.54 1.68
CA ASN A 135 8.39 -10.51 1.52
C ASN A 135 8.10 -11.28 2.82
N HIS A 136 9.10 -11.54 3.65
CA HIS A 136 8.92 -12.21 4.95
C HIS A 136 8.23 -11.32 5.99
N SER A 137 8.41 -10.01 5.92
CA SER A 137 7.67 -9.06 6.78
C SER A 137 6.20 -8.94 6.40
N GLN A 138 5.80 -9.48 5.26
CA GLN A 138 4.41 -9.67 4.85
C GLN A 138 3.78 -10.96 5.41
N ALA A 139 4.50 -11.82 6.16
CA ALA A 139 3.87 -12.78 7.06
C ALA A 139 3.09 -11.97 8.11
N PRO A 140 1.83 -12.28 8.41
CA PRO A 140 0.79 -11.32 8.73
C PRO A 140 1.08 -10.56 10.02
N GLN A 141 1.90 -9.53 9.96
CA GLN A 141 1.50 -8.32 10.65
C GLN A 141 0.15 -8.01 10.06
N VAL A 142 -0.86 -7.79 10.90
CA VAL A 142 -2.20 -7.33 10.50
C VAL A 142 -2.01 -6.09 9.63
N THR A 143 -1.51 -6.30 8.42
CA THR A 143 -1.48 -5.32 7.36
C THR A 143 -2.92 -5.03 7.11
N SER A 144 -3.26 -3.81 7.14
CA SER A 144 -4.57 -3.35 6.77
C SER A 144 -4.85 -3.79 5.33
N ARG A 145 -5.16 -5.07 5.18
CA ARG A 145 -5.81 -5.57 3.99
C ARG A 145 -6.99 -4.64 3.85
N ARG A 146 -7.02 -3.81 2.81
CA ARG A 146 -8.15 -2.91 2.57
C ARG A 146 -9.41 -3.69 2.88
N LEU A 147 -10.32 -3.05 3.58
CA LEU A 147 -11.60 -3.70 3.88
C LEU A 147 -12.18 -4.27 2.59
N PRO A 148 -12.74 -5.48 2.59
CA PRO A 148 -13.23 -6.15 1.39
C PRO A 148 -14.52 -5.50 0.90
N TYR A 149 -14.45 -4.25 0.43
CA TYR A 149 -15.59 -3.44 0.02
C TYR A 149 -16.45 -4.10 -1.05
N ALA A 150 -15.85 -4.85 -1.98
CA ALA A 150 -16.60 -5.59 -2.98
C ALA A 150 -17.49 -6.67 -2.33
N ALA A 151 -16.97 -7.41 -1.34
CA ALA A 151 -17.75 -8.39 -0.59
C ALA A 151 -18.81 -7.73 0.31
N PHE A 152 -18.50 -6.58 0.90
CA PHE A 152 -19.48 -5.78 1.66
C PHE A 152 -20.62 -5.33 0.77
N ASN A 153 -20.34 -4.76 -0.40
CA ASN A 153 -21.35 -4.31 -1.35
C ASN A 153 -22.25 -5.47 -1.79
N ALA A 154 -21.66 -6.59 -2.20
CA ALA A 154 -22.41 -7.78 -2.59
C ALA A 154 -23.31 -8.32 -1.46
N HIS A 155 -22.84 -8.25 -0.20
CA HIS A 155 -23.63 -8.66 0.95
C HIS A 155 -24.77 -7.67 1.22
N ILE A 156 -24.51 -6.37 1.21
CA ILE A 156 -25.52 -5.32 1.41
C ILE A 156 -26.60 -5.40 0.33
N GLU A 157 -26.22 -5.51 -0.94
CA GLU A 157 -27.15 -5.60 -2.06
C GLU A 157 -28.05 -6.84 -1.98
N ARG A 158 -27.50 -7.98 -1.60
CA ARG A 158 -28.26 -9.25 -1.42
C ARG A 158 -29.26 -9.20 -0.28
N HIS A 159 -28.96 -8.43 0.77
CA HIS A 159 -29.75 -8.37 2.00
C HIS A 159 -30.32 -6.98 2.28
N VAL A 160 -30.46 -6.13 1.26
CA VAL A 160 -30.78 -4.71 1.40
C VAL A 160 -32.10 -4.46 2.15
N ALA A 161 -33.11 -5.28 1.90
CA ALA A 161 -34.42 -5.18 2.55
C ALA A 161 -34.47 -5.71 3.99
N HIS A 162 -33.39 -6.41 4.43
CA HIS A 162 -33.36 -7.02 5.76
C HIS A 162 -32.51 -6.21 6.75
N PRO A 163 -32.72 -6.38 8.08
CA PRO A 163 -31.86 -5.76 9.07
C PRO A 163 -30.40 -6.22 8.92
N LEU A 164 -29.53 -5.29 8.49
CA LEU A 164 -28.10 -5.53 8.37
C LEU A 164 -27.39 -5.06 9.64
N GLN A 165 -26.52 -5.89 10.18
CA GLN A 165 -25.74 -5.59 11.37
C GLN A 165 -24.26 -5.39 11.03
N VAL A 166 -23.58 -4.54 11.79
CA VAL A 166 -22.12 -4.33 11.67
C VAL A 166 -21.35 -5.64 11.87
N ALA A 167 -21.91 -6.56 12.69
CA ALA A 167 -21.34 -7.89 12.91
C ALA A 167 -21.24 -8.74 11.63
N ASP A 168 -22.17 -8.54 10.67
CA ASP A 168 -22.11 -9.27 9.40
C ASP A 168 -20.91 -8.85 8.55
N LEU A 169 -20.67 -7.55 8.47
CA LEU A 169 -19.47 -7.00 7.80
C LEU A 169 -18.19 -7.40 8.55
N ALA A 170 -18.23 -7.44 9.90
CA ALA A 170 -17.07 -7.87 10.68
C ALA A 170 -16.71 -9.33 10.38
N ARG A 171 -17.69 -10.21 10.24
CA ARG A 171 -17.50 -11.62 9.85
C ARG A 171 -16.91 -11.75 8.46
N ILE A 172 -17.40 -10.99 7.48
CA ILE A 172 -16.88 -10.97 6.12
C ILE A 172 -15.41 -10.51 6.08
N ALA A 173 -15.05 -9.53 6.92
CA ALA A 173 -13.68 -9.02 7.01
C ALA A 173 -12.74 -9.88 7.87
N GLY A 174 -13.28 -10.87 8.61
CA GLY A 174 -12.50 -11.65 9.59
C GLY A 174 -12.01 -10.80 10.77
N LEU A 175 -12.80 -9.79 11.18
CA LEU A 175 -12.44 -8.82 12.23
C LEU A 175 -13.46 -8.85 13.36
N SER A 176 -13.05 -8.40 14.55
CA SER A 176 -14.01 -8.01 15.59
C SER A 176 -14.73 -6.71 15.21
N VAL A 177 -15.93 -6.49 15.72
CA VAL A 177 -16.72 -5.27 15.46
C VAL A 177 -15.92 -4.00 15.79
N ALA A 178 -15.21 -3.99 16.91
CA ALA A 178 -14.39 -2.85 17.33
C ALA A 178 -13.24 -2.56 16.33
N ARG A 179 -12.56 -3.60 15.85
CA ARG A 179 -11.50 -3.47 14.82
C ARG A 179 -12.06 -3.03 13.48
N LEU A 180 -13.24 -3.54 13.10
CA LEU A 180 -13.91 -3.09 11.88
C LEU A 180 -14.23 -1.59 11.95
N HIS A 181 -14.80 -1.10 13.06
CA HIS A 181 -15.07 0.32 13.26
C HIS A 181 -13.81 1.19 13.11
N ALA A 182 -12.75 0.85 13.83
CA ALA A 182 -11.49 1.58 13.76
C ALA A 182 -10.95 1.63 12.32
N ARG A 183 -11.06 0.53 11.58
CA ARG A 183 -10.60 0.47 10.19
C ARG A 183 -11.48 1.24 9.21
N PHE A 184 -12.79 1.23 9.37
CA PHE A 184 -13.68 2.04 8.54
C PHE A 184 -13.39 3.53 8.71
N ILE A 185 -13.20 4.00 9.95
CA ILE A 185 -12.82 5.40 10.21
C ILE A 185 -11.46 5.71 9.56
N ALA A 186 -10.48 4.82 9.70
CA ALA A 186 -9.13 5.03 9.15
C ALA A 186 -9.08 5.01 7.61
N GLU A 187 -9.88 4.13 6.96
CA GLU A 187 -9.82 3.93 5.51
C GLU A 187 -10.76 4.85 4.72
N CYS A 188 -11.91 5.23 5.27
CA CYS A 188 -12.91 6.03 4.55
C CYS A 188 -13.61 7.12 5.38
N GLY A 189 -13.18 7.37 6.60
CA GLY A 189 -13.68 8.48 7.42
C GLY A 189 -15.12 8.33 7.93
N GLN A 190 -15.74 7.15 7.78
CA GLN A 190 -17.13 6.91 8.17
C GLN A 190 -17.27 5.62 8.98
N THR A 191 -18.40 5.48 9.72
CA THR A 191 -18.68 4.25 10.45
C THR A 191 -19.18 3.14 9.51
N PRO A 192 -19.06 1.85 9.89
CA PRO A 192 -19.64 0.75 9.11
C PRO A 192 -21.15 0.88 8.91
N MET A 193 -21.88 1.43 9.89
CA MET A 193 -23.32 1.64 9.77
C MET A 193 -23.66 2.77 8.79
N ASP A 194 -22.89 3.84 8.78
CA ASP A 194 -23.06 4.93 7.80
C ASP A 194 -22.74 4.46 6.38
N TYR A 195 -21.76 3.55 6.24
CA TYR A 195 -21.50 2.90 4.96
C TYR A 195 -22.69 2.07 4.48
N ILE A 196 -23.31 1.26 5.33
CA ILE A 196 -24.53 0.50 4.99
C ILE A 196 -25.64 1.45 4.56
N ARG A 197 -25.87 2.54 5.30
CA ARG A 197 -26.88 3.56 4.99
C ARG A 197 -26.61 4.21 3.65
N SER A 198 -25.38 4.61 3.41
CA SER A 198 -24.99 5.25 2.13
C SER A 198 -25.24 4.32 0.94
N ARG A 199 -24.92 3.02 1.07
CA ARG A 199 -25.19 2.03 0.01
C ARG A 199 -26.67 1.81 -0.23
N ARG A 200 -27.51 1.77 0.81
CA ARG A 200 -28.97 1.70 0.69
C ARG A 200 -29.56 2.91 -0.05
N LEU A 201 -29.12 4.11 0.33
CA LEU A 201 -29.54 5.34 -0.34
C LEU A 201 -29.11 5.39 -1.81
N GLN A 202 -27.91 4.89 -2.13
CA GLN A 202 -27.47 4.80 -3.52
C GLN A 202 -28.35 3.86 -4.35
N LEU A 203 -28.74 2.70 -3.77
CA LEU A 203 -29.67 1.77 -4.42
C LEU A 203 -31.06 2.39 -4.59
N ALA A 204 -31.55 3.13 -3.58
CA ALA A 204 -32.81 3.86 -3.68
C ALA A 204 -32.79 4.89 -4.79
N LEU A 205 -31.70 5.66 -4.93
CA LEU A 205 -31.52 6.63 -6.01
C LEU A 205 -31.54 5.96 -7.40
N ASN A 206 -30.93 4.81 -7.54
CA ASN A 206 -30.95 4.06 -8.80
C ASN A 206 -32.40 3.61 -9.13
N LEU A 207 -33.11 3.04 -8.14
CA LEU A 207 -34.52 2.62 -8.32
C LEU A 207 -35.44 3.81 -8.69
N LEU A 208 -35.23 4.97 -8.06
CA LEU A 208 -35.99 6.20 -8.42
C LEU A 208 -35.75 6.69 -9.85
N ARG A 209 -34.57 6.46 -10.39
CA ARG A 209 -34.20 6.89 -11.76
C ARG A 209 -34.62 5.88 -12.83
N GLU A 210 -34.57 4.59 -12.49
CA GLU A 210 -34.69 3.50 -13.46
C GLU A 210 -36.04 2.81 -13.44
N THR A 211 -36.90 3.12 -12.43
CA THR A 211 -38.19 2.45 -12.28
C THR A 211 -39.32 3.45 -11.98
N PRO A 212 -40.58 3.15 -12.36
CA PRO A 212 -41.74 3.93 -11.99
C PRO A 212 -42.33 3.58 -10.62
N LEU A 213 -41.56 2.95 -9.75
CA LEU A 213 -42.04 2.47 -8.45
C LEU A 213 -42.39 3.64 -7.50
N PRO A 214 -43.45 3.51 -6.71
CA PRO A 214 -43.78 4.48 -5.66
C PRO A 214 -42.65 4.57 -4.60
N ILE A 215 -42.46 5.77 -4.04
CA ILE A 215 -41.40 6.03 -3.04
C ILE A 215 -41.50 5.08 -1.84
N GLY A 216 -42.75 4.78 -1.37
CA GLY A 216 -42.95 3.83 -0.27
C GLY A 216 -42.44 2.43 -0.59
N GLU A 217 -42.71 1.94 -1.80
CA GLU A 217 -42.21 0.62 -2.22
C GLU A 217 -40.69 0.60 -2.38
N ILE A 218 -40.09 1.70 -2.87
CA ILE A 218 -38.63 1.82 -2.92
C ILE A 218 -38.04 1.80 -1.52
N ALA A 219 -38.63 2.51 -0.55
CA ALA A 219 -38.19 2.53 0.84
C ALA A 219 -38.20 1.10 1.43
N GLU A 220 -39.29 0.35 1.28
CA GLU A 220 -39.35 -1.04 1.73
C GLU A 220 -38.28 -1.93 1.08
N ARG A 221 -38.08 -1.78 -0.24
CA ARG A 221 -37.08 -2.57 -0.98
C ARG A 221 -35.65 -2.31 -0.54
N VAL A 222 -35.35 -1.11 -0.04
CA VAL A 222 -34.00 -0.77 0.46
C VAL A 222 -33.88 -0.82 1.98
N GLY A 223 -34.91 -1.31 2.67
CA GLY A 223 -34.88 -1.58 4.11
C GLY A 223 -35.12 -0.37 5.03
N TYR A 224 -36.00 0.55 4.62
CA TYR A 224 -36.52 1.69 5.39
C TYR A 224 -38.01 1.52 5.67
#